data_12521be45291038cc6cb62fefc23c9da
#
_entry.id   12521be45291038cc6cb62fefc23c9da
#
_cell.length_a   1.000
_cell.length_b   1.000
_cell.length_c   1.000
_cell.angle_alpha   90.00
_cell.angle_beta   90.00
_cell.angle_gamma   90.00
#
_symmetry.space_group_name_H-M   'P 1'
#
loop_
_entity.id
_entity.type
_entity.pdbx_description
1 polymer ?
#
loop_
_entity_poly.entity_id
_entity_poly.type
_entity_poly.pdbx_seq_one_letter_code
_entity_poly.pdbx_strand_id
1 'polypeptide(L)'
;MAIHPGLNSRYTVDQKKGEKTMAYLKGYVDHIRFRNEDNGYTVLSLDVDGDEETVVGSFPFLNDGEYISLEGDYVDHPVHGPQFQMRTYEIVAPDDIDSMERYLGSGAIKGVGPALAKRITKKFKMDTFRVIEEEPERLAEVKGISEKKARAIAVEFSEKQEMRQAMMFLSGYGINNNLAVKIYKEYGDHLYTIIQENPYKMTDDIAGVGFKIADEIAKKVGI
;
A
#
# COMPACT_ATOMS: atom_id res chain seq x y z
N MET A 1 -12.24 11.13 -25.35
CA MET A 1 -11.94 11.90 -24.14
C MET A 1 -13.20 11.91 -23.30
N ALA A 2 -13.37 10.89 -22.48
CA ALA A 2 -14.56 10.74 -21.63
C ALA A 2 -14.16 11.14 -20.21
N ILE A 3 -14.72 12.25 -19.76
CA ILE A 3 -14.64 12.72 -18.37
C ILE A 3 -15.50 11.77 -17.57
N HIS A 4 -14.91 10.94 -16.71
CA HIS A 4 -15.65 10.18 -15.72
C HIS A 4 -16.11 11.16 -14.63
N PRO A 5 -17.43 11.36 -14.42
CA PRO A 5 -17.93 12.06 -13.24
C PRO A 5 -17.58 11.24 -12.01
N GLY A 6 -17.27 11.93 -10.89
CA GLY A 6 -16.77 11.37 -9.65
C GLY A 6 -17.42 10.04 -9.27
N LEU A 7 -16.60 9.01 -9.27
CA LEU A 7 -16.99 7.69 -8.76
C LEU A 7 -17.18 7.84 -7.25
N ASN A 8 -18.39 7.60 -6.78
CA ASN A 8 -18.66 7.45 -5.36
C ASN A 8 -17.65 6.45 -4.76
N SER A 9 -17.18 6.72 -3.56
CA SER A 9 -16.23 5.86 -2.83
C SER A 9 -16.78 4.44 -2.56
N ARG A 10 -18.08 4.23 -2.83
CA ARG A 10 -18.77 2.94 -2.78
C ARG A 10 -19.57 2.75 -4.05
N TYR A 11 -19.37 1.63 -4.74
CA TYR A 11 -20.28 1.17 -5.80
C TYR A 11 -20.28 -0.35 -5.91
N THR A 12 -21.42 -0.89 -6.30
CA THR A 12 -21.59 -2.31 -6.62
C THR A 12 -21.83 -2.46 -8.11
N VAL A 13 -21.18 -3.43 -8.73
CA VAL A 13 -21.44 -3.80 -10.13
C VAL A 13 -22.28 -5.06 -10.14
N ASP A 14 -23.57 -4.92 -10.54
CA ASP A 14 -24.45 -6.04 -10.80
C ASP A 14 -24.04 -6.69 -12.14
N GLN A 15 -23.40 -7.86 -12.10
CA GLN A 15 -23.20 -8.67 -13.27
C GLN A 15 -24.41 -9.60 -13.44
N LYS A 16 -24.94 -9.65 -14.66
CA LYS A 16 -26.19 -10.36 -15.00
C LYS A 16 -26.16 -11.82 -14.55
N LYS A 17 -27.23 -12.20 -13.82
CA LYS A 17 -27.70 -13.59 -13.53
C LYS A 17 -26.61 -14.64 -13.26
N GLY A 18 -26.23 -14.79 -11.97
CA GLY A 18 -25.55 -15.97 -11.47
C GLY A 18 -24.13 -15.73 -10.95
N GLU A 19 -23.57 -14.53 -11.11
CA GLU A 19 -22.26 -14.17 -10.56
C GLU A 19 -22.42 -13.29 -9.31
N LYS A 20 -21.52 -13.50 -8.34
CA LYS A 20 -21.49 -12.72 -7.09
C LYS A 20 -21.35 -11.24 -7.39
N THR A 21 -22.17 -10.42 -6.75
CA THR A 21 -22.09 -8.96 -6.79
C THR A 21 -20.73 -8.53 -6.28
N MET A 22 -19.92 -7.93 -7.15
CA MET A 22 -18.62 -7.40 -6.77
C MET A 22 -18.81 -5.98 -6.24
N ALA A 23 -18.29 -5.71 -5.06
CA ALA A 23 -18.33 -4.39 -4.46
C ALA A 23 -16.95 -3.74 -4.49
N TYR A 24 -16.96 -2.41 -4.60
CA TYR A 24 -15.76 -1.58 -4.60
C TYR A 24 -15.84 -0.58 -3.46
N LEU A 25 -14.73 -0.40 -2.76
CA LEU A 25 -14.56 0.62 -1.74
C LEU A 25 -13.29 1.44 -2.02
N LYS A 26 -13.35 2.73 -1.68
CA LYS A 26 -12.16 3.59 -1.62
C LYS A 26 -12.18 4.36 -0.31
N GLY A 27 -11.05 4.45 0.34
CA GLY A 27 -10.97 5.15 1.60
C GLY A 27 -9.58 5.16 2.19
N TYR A 28 -9.46 5.84 3.33
CA TYR A 28 -8.23 5.87 4.11
C TYR A 28 -8.21 4.73 5.11
N VAL A 29 -7.07 4.08 5.26
CA VAL A 29 -6.82 3.17 6.37
C VAL A 29 -6.77 4.01 7.65
N ASP A 30 -7.83 3.96 8.44
CA ASP A 30 -7.91 4.70 9.69
C ASP A 30 -7.05 4.03 10.75
N HIS A 31 -7.23 2.71 10.92
CA HIS A 31 -6.47 1.95 11.90
C HIS A 31 -6.40 0.46 11.54
N ILE A 32 -5.19 -0.11 11.66
CA ILE A 32 -4.97 -1.56 11.58
C ILE A 32 -5.20 -2.15 12.97
N ARG A 33 -6.34 -2.84 13.14
CA ARG A 33 -6.74 -3.44 14.41
C ARG A 33 -5.97 -4.72 14.74
N PHE A 34 -5.65 -5.49 13.71
CA PHE A 34 -4.92 -6.76 13.83
C PHE A 34 -4.17 -7.06 12.54
N ARG A 35 -2.96 -7.60 12.68
CA ARG A 35 -2.19 -8.18 11.57
C ARG A 35 -1.49 -9.44 12.03
N ASN A 36 -1.63 -10.49 11.23
CA ASN A 36 -0.83 -11.69 11.38
C ASN A 36 0.43 -11.55 10.50
N GLU A 37 1.59 -11.47 11.13
CA GLU A 37 2.87 -11.24 10.45
C GLU A 37 3.30 -12.43 9.57
N ASP A 38 2.81 -13.64 9.84
CA ASP A 38 3.21 -14.84 9.08
C ASP A 38 2.52 -14.91 7.72
N ASN A 39 1.25 -14.50 7.64
CA ASN A 39 0.45 -14.64 6.43
C ASN A 39 -0.14 -13.32 5.91
N GLY A 40 0.13 -12.20 6.58
CA GLY A 40 -0.35 -10.87 6.21
C GLY A 40 -1.84 -10.65 6.40
N TYR A 41 -2.59 -11.62 6.99
CA TYR A 41 -4.01 -11.42 7.27
C TYR A 41 -4.20 -10.25 8.23
N THR A 42 -5.03 -9.33 7.81
CA THR A 42 -5.23 -8.04 8.49
C THR A 42 -6.71 -7.76 8.66
N VAL A 43 -7.05 -7.21 9.81
CA VAL A 43 -8.34 -6.60 10.09
C VAL A 43 -8.09 -5.12 10.28
N LEU A 44 -8.71 -4.29 9.46
CA LEU A 44 -8.54 -2.84 9.51
C LEU A 44 -9.87 -2.09 9.49
N SER A 45 -9.81 -0.86 9.96
CA SER A 45 -10.86 0.14 9.85
C SER A 45 -10.55 1.03 8.66
N LEU A 46 -11.48 1.12 7.71
CA LEU A 46 -11.39 1.97 6.53
C LEU A 46 -12.38 3.13 6.67
N ASP A 47 -11.89 4.35 6.59
CA ASP A 47 -12.71 5.55 6.51
C ASP A 47 -13.13 5.79 5.06
N VAL A 48 -14.42 5.60 4.77
CA VAL A 48 -15.02 5.79 3.45
C VAL A 48 -15.97 6.97 3.52
N ASP A 49 -15.47 8.16 3.15
CA ASP A 49 -16.25 9.41 3.17
C ASP A 49 -16.84 9.77 4.56
N GLY A 50 -16.14 9.42 5.64
CA GLY A 50 -16.55 9.66 7.02
C GLY A 50 -17.32 8.51 7.67
N ASP A 51 -17.62 7.45 6.94
CA ASP A 51 -18.18 6.21 7.47
C ASP A 51 -17.07 5.17 7.69
N GLU A 52 -17.13 4.50 8.83
CA GLU A 52 -16.19 3.45 9.18
C GLU A 52 -16.63 2.09 8.62
N GLU A 53 -15.76 1.45 7.81
CA GLU A 53 -15.95 0.10 7.29
C GLU A 53 -14.91 -0.85 7.88
N THR A 54 -15.36 -2.02 8.34
CA THR A 54 -14.43 -3.09 8.73
C THR A 54 -14.02 -3.88 7.51
N VAL A 55 -12.74 -3.88 7.19
CA VAL A 55 -12.15 -4.60 6.06
C VAL A 55 -11.26 -5.72 6.55
N VAL A 56 -11.38 -6.89 5.92
CA VAL A 56 -10.55 -8.07 6.22
C VAL A 56 -9.92 -8.61 4.93
N GLY A 57 -8.66 -9.04 5.03
CA GLY A 57 -7.94 -9.60 3.90
C GLY A 57 -6.44 -9.69 4.15
N SER A 58 -5.66 -9.98 3.13
CA SER A 58 -4.20 -10.03 3.22
C SER A 58 -3.58 -8.71 2.79
N PHE A 59 -3.01 -7.97 3.77
CA PHE A 59 -2.37 -6.67 3.57
C PHE A 59 -1.00 -6.63 4.26
N PRO A 60 0.01 -7.34 3.75
CA PRO A 60 1.26 -7.58 4.48
C PRO A 60 2.12 -6.34 4.76
N PHE A 61 1.92 -5.25 4.04
CA PHE A 61 2.75 -4.03 4.18
C PHE A 61 1.95 -2.71 4.24
N LEU A 62 0.62 -2.79 4.25
CA LEU A 62 -0.24 -1.61 4.35
C LEU A 62 -0.08 -0.93 5.71
N ASN A 63 -0.13 0.41 5.73
CA ASN A 63 0.00 1.21 6.95
C ASN A 63 -1.24 2.08 7.18
N ASP A 64 -1.40 2.53 8.42
CA ASP A 64 -2.41 3.53 8.76
C ASP A 64 -2.20 4.81 7.92
N GLY A 65 -3.27 5.46 7.53
CA GLY A 65 -3.28 6.70 6.75
C GLY A 65 -3.10 6.53 5.24
N GLU A 66 -2.83 5.33 4.74
CA GLU A 66 -2.76 5.09 3.29
C GLU A 66 -4.16 5.13 2.67
N TYR A 67 -4.26 5.70 1.47
CA TYR A 67 -5.49 5.70 0.69
C TYR A 67 -5.51 4.50 -0.25
N ILE A 68 -6.56 3.68 -0.16
CA ILE A 68 -6.63 2.42 -0.91
C ILE A 68 -7.94 2.30 -1.68
N SER A 69 -7.87 1.59 -2.79
CA SER A 69 -9.01 1.12 -3.57
C SER A 69 -9.11 -0.39 -3.40
N LEU A 70 -10.30 -0.89 -3.12
CA LEU A 70 -10.57 -2.29 -2.81
C LEU A 70 -11.62 -2.87 -3.74
N GLU A 71 -11.44 -4.13 -4.10
CA GLU A 71 -12.48 -4.97 -4.68
C GLU A 71 -12.75 -6.15 -3.74
N GLY A 72 -14.01 -6.48 -3.53
CA GLY A 72 -14.36 -7.58 -2.65
C GLY A 72 -15.87 -7.80 -2.50
N ASP A 73 -16.24 -8.44 -1.40
CA ASP A 73 -17.61 -8.75 -1.06
C ASP A 73 -17.94 -8.35 0.38
N TYR A 74 -19.17 -7.92 0.62
CA TYR A 74 -19.71 -7.84 1.96
C TYR A 74 -20.08 -9.24 2.46
N VAL A 75 -19.58 -9.57 3.65
CA VAL A 75 -19.88 -10.84 4.34
C VAL A 75 -20.34 -10.56 5.76
N ASP A 76 -21.31 -11.35 6.22
CA ASP A 76 -21.74 -11.33 7.62
C ASP A 76 -20.92 -12.35 8.42
N HIS A 77 -20.06 -11.85 9.31
CA HIS A 77 -19.32 -12.73 10.21
C HIS A 77 -20.16 -13.05 11.46
N PRO A 78 -20.31 -14.33 11.83
CA PRO A 78 -21.21 -14.74 12.94
C PRO A 78 -20.97 -14.05 14.28
N VAL A 79 -19.73 -13.61 14.52
CA VAL A 79 -19.33 -13.01 15.80
C VAL A 79 -19.07 -11.50 15.66
N HIS A 80 -18.57 -11.05 14.50
CA HIS A 80 -18.08 -9.68 14.32
C HIS A 80 -18.99 -8.80 13.45
N GLY A 81 -20.11 -9.38 12.97
CA GLY A 81 -21.07 -8.64 12.14
C GLY A 81 -20.58 -8.39 10.71
N PRO A 82 -21.14 -7.37 10.03
CA PRO A 82 -20.80 -7.07 8.64
C PRO A 82 -19.35 -6.68 8.47
N GLN A 83 -18.70 -7.27 7.46
CA GLN A 83 -17.31 -7.00 7.10
C GLN A 83 -17.17 -6.95 5.58
N PHE A 84 -16.23 -6.15 5.09
CA PHE A 84 -15.82 -6.19 3.69
C PHE A 84 -14.64 -7.14 3.54
N GLN A 85 -14.86 -8.26 2.86
CA GLN A 85 -13.82 -9.24 2.55
C GLN A 85 -13.11 -8.84 1.27
N MET A 86 -11.90 -8.31 1.39
CA MET A 86 -11.06 -7.89 0.28
C MET A 86 -10.59 -9.09 -0.55
N ARG A 87 -10.66 -8.95 -1.87
CA ARG A 87 -10.06 -9.85 -2.86
C ARG A 87 -8.79 -9.26 -3.44
N THR A 88 -8.88 -8.00 -3.89
CA THR A 88 -7.75 -7.24 -4.43
C THR A 88 -7.74 -5.83 -3.88
N TYR A 89 -6.59 -5.20 -3.84
CA TYR A 89 -6.44 -3.80 -3.47
C TYR A 89 -5.30 -3.12 -4.22
N GLU A 90 -5.41 -1.80 -4.31
CA GLU A 90 -4.37 -0.92 -4.82
C GLU A 90 -4.16 0.21 -3.84
N ILE A 91 -2.90 0.58 -3.59
CA ILE A 91 -2.55 1.77 -2.82
C ILE A 91 -2.54 2.95 -3.80
N VAL A 92 -3.35 3.95 -3.49
CA VAL A 92 -3.46 5.18 -4.28
C VAL A 92 -2.51 6.21 -3.70
N ALA A 93 -1.59 6.73 -4.51
CA ALA A 93 -0.67 7.77 -4.07
C ALA A 93 -1.43 9.05 -3.69
N PRO A 94 -1.07 9.71 -2.57
CA PRO A 94 -1.63 11.01 -2.23
C PRO A 94 -1.39 12.05 -3.33
N ASP A 95 -2.44 12.69 -3.81
CA ASP A 95 -2.42 13.68 -4.89
C ASP A 95 -2.85 15.09 -4.46
N ASP A 96 -3.17 15.26 -3.17
CA ASP A 96 -3.48 16.53 -2.54
C ASP A 96 -2.80 16.73 -1.18
N ILE A 97 -2.83 17.95 -0.67
CA ILE A 97 -2.15 18.33 0.58
C ILE A 97 -2.73 17.59 1.79
N ASP A 98 -4.03 17.41 1.85
CA ASP A 98 -4.72 16.78 2.98
C ASP A 98 -4.37 15.27 3.05
N SER A 99 -4.33 14.61 1.90
CA SER A 99 -3.89 13.22 1.78
C SER A 99 -2.42 13.04 2.16
N MET A 100 -1.54 13.96 1.74
CA MET A 100 -0.12 13.97 2.14
C MET A 100 0.03 14.17 3.66
N GLU A 101 -0.71 15.11 4.24
CA GLU A 101 -0.72 15.35 5.69
C GLU A 101 -1.17 14.11 6.45
N ARG A 102 -2.28 13.50 6.01
CA ARG A 102 -2.83 12.31 6.65
C ARG A 102 -1.86 11.14 6.58
N TYR A 103 -1.24 10.89 5.43
CA TYR A 103 -0.21 9.86 5.28
C TYR A 103 0.99 10.07 6.22
N LEU A 104 1.57 11.27 6.21
CA LEU A 104 2.72 11.58 7.06
C LEU A 104 2.39 11.52 8.56
N GLY A 105 1.18 11.94 8.93
CA GLY A 105 0.74 12.01 10.32
C GLY A 105 0.19 10.72 10.91
N SER A 106 -0.01 9.69 10.09
CA SER A 106 -0.61 8.41 10.48
C SER A 106 0.28 7.52 11.37
N GLY A 107 1.57 7.83 11.45
CA GLY A 107 2.57 6.95 12.07
C GLY A 107 3.31 6.07 11.05
N ALA A 108 2.96 6.15 9.76
CA ALA A 108 3.68 5.47 8.68
C ALA A 108 5.15 5.88 8.63
N ILE A 109 5.45 7.14 8.96
CA ILE A 109 6.81 7.67 9.06
C ILE A 109 7.16 7.92 10.52
N LYS A 110 8.10 7.17 11.04
CA LYS A 110 8.51 7.24 12.45
C LYS A 110 8.95 8.63 12.86
N GLY A 111 8.40 9.13 13.96
CA GLY A 111 8.71 10.45 14.49
C GLY A 111 7.98 11.61 13.80
N VAL A 112 7.09 11.32 12.87
CA VAL A 112 6.17 12.29 12.28
C VAL A 112 4.75 12.01 12.78
N GLY A 113 4.30 12.77 13.76
CA GLY A 113 2.90 12.75 14.21
C GLY A 113 2.07 13.81 13.49
N PRO A 114 0.74 13.85 13.73
CA PRO A 114 -0.20 14.74 13.03
C PRO A 114 0.20 16.22 13.07
N ALA A 115 0.64 16.72 14.25
CA ALA A 115 1.05 18.11 14.39
C ALA A 115 2.31 18.48 13.60
N LEU A 116 3.23 17.53 13.42
CA LEU A 116 4.43 17.74 12.62
C LEU A 116 4.12 17.61 11.14
N ALA A 117 3.32 16.62 10.75
CA ALA A 117 2.82 16.45 9.38
C ALA A 117 2.17 17.74 8.88
N LYS A 118 1.25 18.31 9.68
CA LYS A 118 0.60 19.59 9.36
C LYS A 118 1.58 20.74 9.15
N ARG A 119 2.66 20.82 9.95
CA ARG A 119 3.69 21.87 9.77
C ARG A 119 4.51 21.65 8.50
N ILE A 120 4.83 20.40 8.16
CA ILE A 120 5.54 20.05 6.95
C ILE A 120 4.71 20.42 5.71
N THR A 121 3.46 19.93 5.64
CA THR A 121 2.58 20.18 4.48
C THR A 121 2.19 21.65 4.35
N LYS A 122 2.03 22.39 5.47
CA LYS A 122 1.82 23.83 5.45
C LYS A 122 3.00 24.59 4.84
N LYS A 123 4.22 24.14 5.10
CA LYS A 123 5.45 24.76 4.59
C LYS A 123 5.68 24.45 3.11
N PHE A 124 5.59 23.18 2.73
CA PHE A 124 5.99 22.70 1.40
C PHE A 124 4.82 22.45 0.45
N LYS A 125 3.59 22.41 0.97
CA LYS A 125 2.37 22.22 0.19
C LYS A 125 2.48 20.99 -0.73
N MET A 126 2.15 21.16 -2.00
CA MET A 126 2.23 20.07 -3.00
C MET A 126 3.65 19.54 -3.23
N ASP A 127 4.68 20.31 -2.91
CA ASP A 127 6.07 19.88 -3.01
C ASP A 127 6.53 19.01 -1.83
N THR A 128 5.66 18.72 -0.87
CA THR A 128 6.01 18.02 0.37
C THR A 128 6.79 16.73 0.12
N PHE A 129 6.29 15.83 -0.71
CA PHE A 129 6.95 14.56 -0.97
C PHE A 129 8.24 14.72 -1.77
N ARG A 130 8.24 15.62 -2.78
CA ARG A 130 9.45 15.94 -3.54
C ARG A 130 10.55 16.48 -2.63
N VAL A 131 10.23 17.37 -1.70
CA VAL A 131 11.22 17.91 -0.73
C VAL A 131 11.75 16.82 0.17
N ILE A 132 10.92 15.89 0.65
CA ILE A 132 11.37 14.76 1.47
C ILE A 132 12.35 13.87 0.69
N GLU A 133 12.09 13.62 -0.59
CA GLU A 133 12.88 12.74 -1.44
C GLU A 133 14.16 13.40 -1.97
N GLU A 134 14.04 14.62 -2.50
CA GLU A 134 15.11 15.25 -3.26
C GLU A 134 15.90 16.31 -2.48
N GLU A 135 15.27 16.96 -1.49
CA GLU A 135 15.84 18.09 -0.74
C GLU A 135 15.63 17.92 0.79
N PRO A 136 15.96 16.74 1.37
CA PRO A 136 15.57 16.41 2.76
C PRO A 136 16.14 17.37 3.80
N GLU A 137 17.25 18.03 3.55
CA GLU A 137 17.83 19.06 4.43
C GLU A 137 16.88 20.23 4.68
N ARG A 138 16.01 20.53 3.73
CA ARG A 138 15.00 21.59 3.87
C ARG A 138 13.92 21.28 4.89
N LEU A 139 13.75 20.02 5.27
CA LEU A 139 12.85 19.68 6.37
C LEU A 139 13.27 20.36 7.69
N ALA A 140 14.56 20.66 7.86
CA ALA A 140 15.06 21.39 9.03
C ALA A 140 14.57 22.86 9.10
N GLU A 141 14.02 23.40 8.01
CA GLU A 141 13.33 24.70 8.02
C GLU A 141 12.00 24.65 8.82
N VAL A 142 11.48 23.45 9.09
CA VAL A 142 10.25 23.25 9.85
C VAL A 142 10.55 23.18 11.34
N LYS A 143 9.85 24.00 12.13
CA LYS A 143 10.03 24.02 13.60
C LYS A 143 9.79 22.63 14.19
N GLY A 144 10.80 22.10 14.90
CA GLY A 144 10.76 20.79 15.54
C GLY A 144 11.44 19.68 14.73
N ILE A 145 12.07 20.02 13.62
CA ILE A 145 12.90 19.10 12.83
C ILE A 145 14.34 19.56 12.87
N SER A 146 15.22 18.74 13.48
CA SER A 146 16.67 18.90 13.38
C SER A 146 17.18 18.26 12.08
N GLU A 147 18.38 18.60 11.66
CA GLU A 147 19.03 17.96 10.48
C GLU A 147 19.08 16.43 10.61
N LYS A 148 19.39 15.92 11.82
CA LYS A 148 19.37 14.48 12.08
C LYS A 148 17.99 13.87 11.87
N LYS A 149 16.94 14.54 12.35
CA LYS A 149 15.56 14.11 12.19
C LYS A 149 15.10 14.21 10.73
N ALA A 150 15.50 15.25 10.03
CA ALA A 150 15.23 15.42 8.59
C ALA A 150 15.75 14.22 7.78
N ARG A 151 17.00 13.83 8.01
CA ARG A 151 17.60 12.65 7.36
C ARG A 151 16.87 11.35 7.72
N ALA A 152 16.51 11.17 8.99
CA ALA A 152 15.78 9.97 9.42
C ALA A 152 14.39 9.86 8.76
N ILE A 153 13.68 10.99 8.63
CA ILE A 153 12.39 11.05 7.92
C ILE A 153 12.56 10.66 6.45
N ALA A 154 13.58 11.23 5.79
CA ALA A 154 13.85 10.96 4.38
C ALA A 154 14.19 9.49 4.11
N VAL A 155 15.02 8.88 4.93
CA VAL A 155 15.40 7.46 4.81
C VAL A 155 14.16 6.58 4.93
N GLU A 156 13.35 6.78 5.98
CA GLU A 156 12.17 5.95 6.19
C GLU A 156 11.10 6.17 5.10
N PHE A 157 10.95 7.39 4.62
CA PHE A 157 10.05 7.69 3.50
C PHE A 157 10.51 6.98 2.22
N SER A 158 11.81 7.03 1.90
CA SER A 158 12.42 6.36 0.74
C SER A 158 12.21 4.84 0.80
N GLU A 159 12.52 4.21 1.94
CA GLU A 159 12.34 2.76 2.14
C GLU A 159 10.90 2.31 1.88
N LYS A 160 9.92 3.12 2.31
CA LYS A 160 8.50 2.80 2.07
C LYS A 160 8.10 2.97 0.60
N GLN A 161 8.66 3.96 -0.09
CA GLN A 161 8.42 4.15 -1.52
C GLN A 161 9.04 3.02 -2.35
N GLU A 162 10.27 2.62 -2.03
CA GLU A 162 10.97 1.50 -2.66
C GLU A 162 10.19 0.19 -2.50
N MET A 163 9.73 -0.11 -1.29
CA MET A 163 8.87 -1.27 -1.05
C MET A 163 7.59 -1.23 -1.89
N ARG A 164 6.92 -0.07 -1.95
CA ARG A 164 5.70 0.10 -2.75
C ARG A 164 5.96 -0.15 -4.23
N GLN A 165 7.04 0.40 -4.78
CA GLN A 165 7.44 0.20 -6.17
C GLN A 165 7.73 -1.29 -6.45
N ALA A 166 8.45 -1.96 -5.54
CA ALA A 166 8.71 -3.39 -5.63
C ALA A 166 7.42 -4.22 -5.63
N MET A 167 6.46 -3.90 -4.75
CA MET A 167 5.16 -4.59 -4.71
C MET A 167 4.39 -4.41 -6.02
N MET A 168 4.36 -3.20 -6.57
CA MET A 168 3.70 -2.92 -7.86
C MET A 168 4.37 -3.68 -9.01
N PHE A 169 5.69 -3.70 -9.05
CA PHE A 169 6.46 -4.44 -10.06
C PHE A 169 6.14 -5.93 -9.99
N LEU A 170 6.23 -6.56 -8.82
CA LEU A 170 5.96 -7.98 -8.61
C LEU A 170 4.50 -8.35 -8.90
N SER A 171 3.56 -7.48 -8.58
CA SER A 171 2.14 -7.65 -8.92
C SER A 171 1.92 -7.74 -10.44
N GLY A 172 2.65 -6.99 -11.23
CA GLY A 172 2.63 -7.07 -12.71
C GLY A 172 2.96 -8.47 -13.24
N TYR A 173 3.74 -9.24 -12.51
CA TYR A 173 4.03 -10.65 -12.83
C TYR A 173 3.03 -11.64 -12.20
N GLY A 174 2.00 -11.16 -11.52
CA GLY A 174 1.00 -12.00 -10.87
C GLY A 174 1.44 -12.61 -9.55
N ILE A 175 2.50 -12.07 -8.96
CA ILE A 175 2.99 -12.46 -7.65
C ILE A 175 2.07 -11.83 -6.59
N ASN A 176 1.53 -12.67 -5.70
CA ASN A 176 0.69 -12.18 -4.61
C ASN A 176 1.49 -11.40 -3.56
N ASN A 177 0.83 -10.54 -2.82
CA ASN A 177 1.47 -9.63 -1.87
C ASN A 177 2.34 -10.33 -0.81
N ASN A 178 1.90 -11.47 -0.27
CA ASN A 178 2.65 -12.20 0.74
C ASN A 178 3.98 -12.73 0.19
N LEU A 179 3.96 -13.23 -1.04
CA LEU A 179 5.15 -13.70 -1.71
C LEU A 179 6.03 -12.52 -2.14
N ALA A 180 5.44 -11.44 -2.60
CA ALA A 180 6.15 -10.21 -2.98
C ALA A 180 6.96 -9.64 -1.81
N VAL A 181 6.38 -9.61 -0.59
CA VAL A 181 7.11 -9.17 0.60
C VAL A 181 8.31 -10.09 0.91
N LYS A 182 8.16 -11.40 0.77
CA LYS A 182 9.27 -12.34 0.97
C LYS A 182 10.39 -12.11 -0.05
N ILE A 183 10.03 -11.92 -1.33
CA ILE A 183 10.98 -11.62 -2.42
C ILE A 183 11.73 -10.32 -2.13
N TYR A 184 11.01 -9.27 -1.72
CA TYR A 184 11.63 -7.99 -1.38
C TYR A 184 12.56 -8.09 -0.17
N LYS A 185 12.15 -8.81 0.88
CA LYS A 185 12.99 -9.04 2.07
C LYS A 185 14.27 -9.81 1.75
N GLU A 186 14.22 -10.76 0.83
CA GLU A 186 15.37 -11.59 0.45
C GLU A 186 16.34 -10.84 -0.47
N TYR A 187 15.82 -10.15 -1.48
CA TYR A 187 16.66 -9.61 -2.55
C TYR A 187 16.83 -8.08 -2.52
N GLY A 188 15.97 -7.33 -1.79
CA GLY A 188 15.97 -5.87 -1.86
C GLY A 188 15.89 -5.40 -3.32
N ASP A 189 16.75 -4.43 -3.68
CA ASP A 189 16.80 -3.89 -5.05
C ASP A 189 17.27 -4.89 -6.11
N HIS A 190 17.93 -5.99 -5.71
CA HIS A 190 18.34 -7.05 -6.64
C HIS A 190 17.16 -7.82 -7.21
N LEU A 191 15.96 -7.67 -6.63
CA LEU A 191 14.77 -8.37 -7.11
C LEU A 191 14.47 -8.10 -8.59
N TYR A 192 14.71 -6.88 -9.07
CA TYR A 192 14.46 -6.53 -10.47
C TYR A 192 15.33 -7.35 -11.43
N THR A 193 16.61 -7.46 -11.11
CA THR A 193 17.57 -8.28 -11.89
C THR A 193 17.22 -9.76 -11.82
N ILE A 194 16.91 -10.29 -10.63
CA ILE A 194 16.53 -11.69 -10.45
C ILE A 194 15.27 -12.03 -11.26
N ILE A 195 14.26 -11.21 -11.20
CA ILE A 195 13.02 -11.42 -11.97
C ILE A 195 13.28 -11.40 -13.48
N GLN A 196 14.11 -10.47 -13.94
CA GLN A 196 14.36 -10.27 -15.37
C GLN A 196 15.37 -11.22 -15.99
N GLU A 197 16.37 -11.66 -15.24
CA GLU A 197 17.47 -12.45 -15.79
C GLU A 197 17.42 -13.94 -15.38
N ASN A 198 16.99 -14.24 -14.16
CA ASN A 198 16.95 -15.61 -13.64
C ASN A 198 15.87 -15.82 -12.57
N PRO A 199 14.59 -15.84 -12.95
CA PRO A 199 13.49 -16.03 -11.99
C PRO A 199 13.52 -17.40 -11.28
N TYR A 200 14.20 -18.40 -11.85
CA TYR A 200 14.33 -19.73 -11.24
C TYR A 200 15.16 -19.72 -9.95
N LYS A 201 16.05 -18.74 -9.77
CA LYS A 201 16.82 -18.59 -8.53
C LYS A 201 15.93 -18.49 -7.29
N MET A 202 14.74 -17.92 -7.44
CA MET A 202 13.78 -17.80 -6.34
C MET A 202 13.29 -19.16 -5.81
N THR A 203 13.34 -20.23 -6.62
CA THR A 203 12.92 -21.57 -6.17
C THR A 203 13.82 -22.14 -5.10
N ASP A 204 15.07 -21.73 -5.10
CA ASP A 204 16.09 -22.19 -4.14
C ASP A 204 16.10 -21.29 -2.88
N ASP A 205 15.88 -20.00 -3.07
CA ASP A 205 16.09 -19.00 -2.03
C ASP A 205 14.81 -18.70 -1.20
N ILE A 206 13.61 -18.93 -1.78
CA ILE A 206 12.36 -18.47 -1.13
C ILE A 206 11.36 -19.59 -0.93
N ALA A 207 11.07 -19.91 0.32
CA ALA A 207 10.02 -20.86 0.67
C ALA A 207 8.65 -20.41 0.14
N GLY A 208 8.03 -21.26 -0.68
CA GLY A 208 6.73 -21.00 -1.32
C GLY A 208 6.82 -20.56 -2.79
N VAL A 209 8.02 -20.37 -3.34
CA VAL A 209 8.25 -20.24 -4.77
C VAL A 209 8.59 -21.60 -5.33
N GLY A 210 7.62 -22.24 -5.99
CA GLY A 210 7.88 -23.48 -6.75
C GLY A 210 8.17 -23.18 -8.22
N PHE A 211 8.68 -24.20 -8.95
CA PHE A 211 8.98 -24.10 -10.38
C PHE A 211 7.82 -23.54 -11.22
N LYS A 212 6.58 -23.87 -10.87
CA LYS A 212 5.40 -23.35 -11.58
C LYS A 212 5.32 -21.82 -11.56
N ILE A 213 5.59 -21.21 -10.40
CA ILE A 213 5.59 -19.75 -10.25
C ILE A 213 6.77 -19.14 -11.03
N ALA A 214 7.95 -19.74 -10.94
CA ALA A 214 9.13 -19.30 -11.68
C ALA A 214 8.91 -19.39 -13.20
N ASP A 215 8.29 -20.46 -13.69
CA ASP A 215 7.91 -20.63 -15.10
C ASP A 215 6.92 -19.58 -15.58
N GLU A 216 5.92 -19.25 -14.78
CA GLU A 216 4.94 -18.21 -15.11
C GLU A 216 5.60 -16.83 -15.21
N ILE A 217 6.55 -16.54 -14.33
CA ILE A 217 7.34 -15.31 -14.36
C ILE A 217 8.26 -15.30 -15.59
N ALA A 218 9.01 -16.37 -15.81
CA ALA A 218 9.93 -16.51 -16.95
C ALA A 218 9.21 -16.27 -18.29
N LYS A 219 8.03 -16.86 -18.48
CA LYS A 219 7.19 -16.62 -19.66
C LYS A 219 6.79 -15.16 -19.85
N LYS A 220 6.47 -14.45 -18.75
CA LYS A 220 6.10 -13.03 -18.81
C LYS A 220 7.29 -12.13 -19.09
N VAL A 221 8.48 -12.52 -18.68
CA VAL A 221 9.74 -11.81 -18.93
C VAL A 221 10.27 -12.12 -20.36
N GLY A 222 9.84 -13.23 -20.95
CA GLY A 222 10.26 -13.63 -22.29
C GLY A 222 11.49 -14.54 -22.32
N ILE A 223 11.71 -15.28 -21.24
CA ILE A 223 12.76 -16.32 -21.11
C ILE A 223 12.16 -17.70 -21.35
#